data_ab82fa97cfa7f4dbd9959373f1965f96
#
_entry.id   ab82fa97cfa7f4dbd9959373f1965f96
#
_cell.length_a   1.000
_cell.length_b   1.000
_cell.length_c   1.000
_cell.angle_alpha   90.00
_cell.angle_beta   90.00
_cell.angle_gamma   90.00
#
_symmetry.space_group_name_H-M   'P 1'
#
loop_
_entity.id
_entity.type
_entity.pdbx_description
1 polymer ?
#
loop_
_entity_poly.entity_id
_entity_poly.type
_entity_poly.pdbx_seq_one_letter_code
_entity_poly.pdbx_strand_id
1 'polypeptide(L)'
;MKKIMLCCNAGMSTSLLVQKMQAEVANRGLDIEIEARPMNEAHDHLDECDMLLLGPQIGYTKGDFEKEAAGRFPVEVINMVDYGRMNAAGIIDHCVSVSGLGAPHGGYETNCR
;
A
#
# COMPACT_ATOMS: atom_id res chain seq x y z
N MET A 1 -3.52 3.28 -14.35
CA MET A 1 -3.84 2.60 -13.08
C MET A 1 -2.63 2.60 -12.17
N LYS A 2 -2.83 2.97 -10.93
CA LYS A 2 -1.75 2.96 -9.95
C LYS A 2 -1.72 1.62 -9.24
N LYS A 3 -0.55 1.20 -8.81
CA LYS A 3 -0.39 -0.09 -8.14
C LYS A 3 0.19 0.09 -6.75
N ILE A 4 -0.48 -0.49 -5.76
CA ILE A 4 0.02 -0.60 -4.41
C ILE A 4 0.45 -2.04 -4.20
N MET A 5 1.72 -2.24 -3.85
CA MET A 5 2.23 -3.58 -3.56
C MET A 5 2.26 -3.78 -2.06
N LEU A 6 1.66 -4.87 -1.60
CA LEU A 6 1.70 -5.24 -0.19
C LEU A 6 2.73 -6.35 -0.02
N CYS A 7 3.79 -6.04 0.69
CA CYS A 7 4.87 -6.97 0.93
C CYS A 7 4.73 -7.55 2.33
N CYS A 8 4.85 -8.86 2.44
CA CYS A 8 4.70 -9.52 3.73
C CYS A 8 5.63 -10.71 3.83
N ASN A 9 5.71 -11.23 5.05
CA ASN A 9 6.49 -12.42 5.34
C ASN A 9 5.57 -13.63 5.18
N ALA A 10 5.89 -14.51 4.27
CA ALA A 10 5.17 -15.75 4.04
C ALA A 10 3.70 -15.62 3.59
N GLY A 11 3.15 -14.46 3.51
CA GLY A 11 1.89 -14.19 2.83
C GLY A 11 0.63 -14.86 3.32
N MET A 12 0.58 -15.36 4.52
CA MET A 12 -0.52 -16.23 4.88
C MET A 12 -1.88 -15.57 4.97
N SER A 13 -2.04 -14.54 5.75
CA SER A 13 -3.33 -13.86 5.88
C SER A 13 -3.45 -12.67 4.95
N THR A 14 -2.41 -12.41 4.18
CA THR A 14 -2.35 -11.22 3.36
C THR A 14 -3.36 -11.24 2.22
N SER A 15 -3.64 -12.43 1.68
CA SER A 15 -4.56 -12.51 0.55
C SER A 15 -5.96 -12.03 0.91
N LEU A 16 -6.45 -12.32 2.12
CA LEU A 16 -7.75 -11.82 2.53
C LEU A 16 -7.74 -10.32 2.69
N LEU A 17 -6.67 -9.78 3.27
CA LEU A 17 -6.54 -8.33 3.41
C LEU A 17 -6.51 -7.66 2.05
N VAL A 18 -5.78 -8.23 1.09
CA VAL A 18 -5.71 -7.69 -0.26
C VAL A 18 -7.11 -7.66 -0.89
N GLN A 19 -7.88 -8.73 -0.72
CA GLN A 19 -9.24 -8.76 -1.26
C GLN A 19 -10.10 -7.65 -0.67
N LYS A 20 -9.98 -7.42 0.63
CA LYS A 20 -10.73 -6.35 1.28
C LYS A 20 -10.28 -4.98 0.80
N MET A 21 -8.98 -4.80 0.59
CA MET A 21 -8.47 -3.53 0.07
C MET A 21 -8.91 -3.31 -1.36
N GLN A 22 -8.92 -4.36 -2.18
CA GLN A 22 -9.41 -4.26 -3.55
C GLN A 22 -10.89 -3.86 -3.57
N ALA A 23 -11.68 -4.43 -2.68
CA ALA A 23 -13.10 -4.06 -2.58
C ALA A 23 -13.26 -2.61 -2.14
N GLU A 24 -12.41 -2.17 -1.22
CA GLU A 24 -12.50 -0.80 -0.73
C GLU A 24 -12.17 0.21 -1.83
N VAL A 25 -11.10 -0.02 -2.61
CA VAL A 25 -10.77 0.91 -3.69
C VAL A 25 -11.85 0.90 -4.77
N ALA A 26 -12.45 -0.26 -5.04
CA ALA A 26 -13.54 -0.33 -6.00
C ALA A 26 -14.76 0.45 -5.52
N ASN A 27 -15.10 0.31 -4.22
CA ASN A 27 -16.23 1.03 -3.64
C ASN A 27 -16.04 2.55 -3.68
N ARG A 28 -14.80 3.00 -3.60
CA ARG A 28 -14.47 4.42 -3.64
C ARG A 28 -14.30 4.94 -5.07
N GLY A 29 -14.34 4.06 -6.05
CA GLY A 29 -14.11 4.44 -7.44
C GLY A 29 -12.67 4.84 -7.73
N LEU A 30 -11.72 4.32 -6.96
CA LEU A 30 -10.31 4.63 -7.16
C LEU A 30 -9.71 3.69 -8.20
N ASP A 31 -8.85 4.22 -9.05
CA ASP A 31 -8.18 3.44 -10.07
C ASP A 31 -6.84 2.93 -9.54
N ILE A 32 -6.93 2.01 -8.58
CA ILE A 32 -5.78 1.47 -7.88
C ILE A 32 -5.83 -0.06 -7.92
N GLU A 33 -4.71 -0.66 -8.25
CA GLU A 33 -4.55 -2.11 -8.20
C GLU A 33 -3.80 -2.48 -6.92
N ILE A 34 -4.27 -3.47 -6.20
CA ILE A 34 -3.62 -3.96 -4.98
C ILE A 34 -3.09 -5.35 -5.25
N GLU A 35 -1.81 -5.55 -4.96
CA GLU A 35 -1.18 -6.84 -5.19
C GLU A 35 -0.30 -7.20 -3.99
N ALA A 36 -0.34 -8.46 -3.58
CA ALA A 36 0.52 -8.94 -2.49
C ALA A 36 1.64 -9.78 -3.07
N ARG A 37 2.85 -9.60 -2.53
CA ARG A 37 3.99 -10.43 -2.88
C ARG A 37 4.81 -10.72 -1.63
N PRO A 38 5.41 -11.90 -1.53
CA PRO A 38 6.35 -12.16 -0.43
C PRO A 38 7.60 -11.30 -0.59
N MET A 39 8.29 -11.07 0.52
CA MET A 39 9.40 -10.13 0.55
C MET A 39 10.47 -10.42 -0.49
N ASN A 40 10.79 -11.69 -0.70
CA ASN A 40 11.84 -12.06 -1.66
C ASN A 40 11.44 -11.76 -3.11
N GLU A 41 10.14 -11.80 -3.41
CA GLU A 41 9.67 -11.43 -4.75
C GLU A 41 9.48 -9.95 -4.91
N ALA A 42 9.15 -9.25 -3.81
CA ALA A 42 8.89 -7.82 -3.89
C ALA A 42 10.08 -7.06 -4.45
N HIS A 43 11.30 -7.47 -4.07
CA HIS A 43 12.52 -6.80 -4.56
C HIS A 43 12.61 -6.80 -6.08
N ASP A 44 12.11 -7.85 -6.72
CA ASP A 44 12.18 -7.98 -8.17
C ASP A 44 11.11 -7.17 -8.90
N HIS A 45 10.10 -6.68 -8.18
CA HIS A 45 8.96 -6.02 -8.77
C HIS A 45 8.76 -4.58 -8.29
N LEU A 46 9.76 -4.01 -7.63
CA LEU A 46 9.63 -2.66 -7.09
C LEU A 46 9.36 -1.61 -8.17
N ASP A 47 9.88 -1.84 -9.37
CA ASP A 47 9.65 -0.89 -10.46
C ASP A 47 8.20 -0.82 -10.91
N GLU A 48 7.40 -1.81 -10.52
CA GLU A 48 6.02 -1.92 -10.97
C GLU A 48 5.03 -1.20 -10.07
N CYS A 49 5.45 -0.78 -8.88
CA CYS A 49 4.51 -0.22 -7.92
C CYS A 49 4.65 1.28 -7.77
N ASP A 50 3.55 1.90 -7.39
CA ASP A 50 3.51 3.34 -7.08
C ASP A 50 3.54 3.58 -5.57
N MET A 51 3.38 2.53 -4.79
CA MET A 51 3.49 2.59 -3.33
C MET A 51 3.75 1.19 -2.81
N LEU A 52 4.61 1.10 -1.80
CA LEU A 52 4.91 -0.18 -1.16
C LEU A 52 4.40 -0.14 0.28
N LEU A 53 3.60 -1.14 0.64
CA LEU A 53 3.15 -1.33 2.00
C LEU A 53 3.84 -2.54 2.59
N LEU A 54 4.30 -2.42 3.82
CA LEU A 54 4.95 -3.52 4.53
C LEU A 54 4.04 -3.99 5.65
N GLY A 55 3.90 -5.29 5.79
CA GLY A 55 3.22 -5.84 6.95
C GLY A 55 3.98 -5.47 8.22
N PRO A 56 3.28 -5.34 9.35
CA PRO A 56 3.95 -4.93 10.60
C PRO A 56 5.07 -5.86 11.01
N GLN A 57 4.98 -7.13 10.62
CA GLN A 57 5.98 -8.14 11.00
C GLN A 57 7.32 -7.89 10.34
N ILE A 58 7.35 -7.19 9.22
CA ILE A 58 8.58 -6.89 8.50
C ILE A 58 8.85 -5.39 8.42
N GLY A 59 8.28 -4.62 9.36
CA GLY A 59 8.52 -3.18 9.40
C GLY A 59 9.99 -2.82 9.51
N TYR A 60 10.82 -3.72 10.05
CA TYR A 60 12.25 -3.50 10.17
C TYR A 60 12.94 -3.38 8.81
N THR A 61 12.29 -3.81 7.73
CA THR A 61 12.88 -3.73 6.40
C THR A 61 12.59 -2.41 5.69
N LYS A 62 11.86 -1.51 6.34
CA LYS A 62 11.44 -0.26 5.68
C LYS A 62 12.64 0.52 5.13
N GLY A 63 13.71 0.63 5.92
CA GLY A 63 14.90 1.38 5.49
C GLY A 63 15.52 0.79 4.23
N ASP A 64 15.59 -0.53 4.14
CA ASP A 64 16.16 -1.19 2.98
C ASP A 64 15.32 -0.96 1.74
N PHE A 65 13.99 -1.06 1.87
CA PHE A 65 13.11 -0.81 0.74
C PHE A 65 13.13 0.66 0.32
N GLU A 66 13.26 1.56 1.28
CA GLU A 66 13.37 2.99 0.94
C GLU A 66 14.63 3.27 0.12
N LYS A 67 15.73 2.60 0.45
CA LYS A 67 16.95 2.75 -0.33
C LYS A 67 16.77 2.24 -1.74
N GLU A 68 16.11 1.09 -1.90
CA GLU A 68 15.87 0.55 -3.23
C GLU A 68 14.88 1.41 -4.01
N ALA A 69 13.89 1.97 -3.32
CA ALA A 69 12.92 2.84 -3.97
C ALA A 69 13.56 4.13 -4.46
N ALA A 70 14.59 4.60 -3.76
CA ALA A 70 15.34 5.79 -4.14
C ALA A 70 14.45 7.00 -4.43
N GLY A 71 13.40 7.13 -3.65
CA GLY A 71 12.47 8.27 -3.80
C GLY A 71 11.43 8.13 -4.89
N ARG A 72 11.39 7.00 -5.57
CA ARG A 72 10.43 6.83 -6.68
C ARG A 72 9.00 6.63 -6.21
N PHE A 73 8.83 6.09 -5.01
CA PHE A 73 7.50 5.87 -4.44
C PHE A 73 7.62 5.78 -2.92
N PRO A 74 6.52 6.04 -2.19
CA PRO A 74 6.56 5.95 -0.74
C PRO A 74 6.58 4.49 -0.26
N VAL A 75 7.26 4.26 0.84
CA VAL A 75 7.31 2.96 1.52
C VAL A 75 6.71 3.18 2.91
N GLU A 76 5.63 2.46 3.23
CA GLU A 76 4.93 2.63 4.49
C GLU A 76 4.72 1.30 5.18
N VAL A 77 4.71 1.31 6.51
CA VAL A 77 4.39 0.12 7.31
C VAL A 77 2.93 0.19 7.73
N ILE A 78 2.19 -0.89 7.52
CA ILE A 78 0.78 -0.93 7.91
C ILE A 78 0.71 -0.90 9.43
N ASN A 79 -0.20 -0.09 9.97
CA ASN A 79 -0.46 -0.04 11.39
C ASN A 79 -0.86 -1.44 11.90
N MET A 80 -0.27 -1.86 13.01
CA MET A 80 -0.49 -3.21 13.52
C MET A 80 -1.96 -3.47 13.85
N VAL A 81 -2.66 -2.48 14.37
CA VAL A 81 -4.08 -2.63 14.72
C VAL A 81 -4.91 -2.79 13.44
N ASP A 82 -4.64 -1.94 12.45
CA ASP A 82 -5.37 -2.02 11.17
C ASP A 82 -5.10 -3.34 10.47
N TYR A 83 -3.86 -3.82 10.54
CA TYR A 83 -3.51 -5.09 9.95
C TYR A 83 -4.23 -6.25 10.65
N GLY A 84 -4.20 -6.25 11.96
CA GLY A 84 -4.82 -7.32 12.75
C GLY A 84 -6.33 -7.37 12.60
N ARG A 85 -6.97 -6.22 12.39
CA ARG A 85 -8.41 -6.13 12.20
C ARG A 85 -8.81 -6.21 10.73
N MET A 86 -7.85 -6.27 9.84
CA MET A 86 -8.08 -6.21 8.40
C MET A 86 -8.91 -4.98 8.05
N ASN A 87 -8.54 -3.84 8.62
CA ASN A 87 -9.24 -2.58 8.42
C ASN A 87 -8.80 -1.95 7.09
N ALA A 88 -9.32 -2.50 6.00
CA ALA A 88 -8.94 -2.04 4.66
C ALA A 88 -9.24 -0.55 4.47
N ALA A 89 -10.37 -0.07 4.99
CA ALA A 89 -10.72 1.34 4.85
C ALA A 89 -9.66 2.24 5.48
N GLY A 90 -9.19 1.90 6.69
CA GLY A 90 -8.16 2.69 7.36
C GLY A 90 -6.82 2.63 6.63
N ILE A 91 -6.48 1.46 6.10
CA ILE A 91 -5.24 1.29 5.36
C ILE A 91 -5.29 2.11 4.06
N ILE A 92 -6.39 2.05 3.33
CA ILE A 92 -6.54 2.82 2.10
C ILE A 92 -6.55 4.32 2.40
N ASP A 93 -7.20 4.75 3.49
CA ASP A 93 -7.16 6.16 3.90
C ASP A 93 -5.72 6.63 4.08
N HIS A 94 -4.90 5.80 4.73
CA HIS A 94 -3.50 6.15 4.94
C HIS A 94 -2.74 6.23 3.62
N CYS A 95 -2.98 5.29 2.72
CA CYS A 95 -2.32 5.28 1.43
C CYS A 95 -2.66 6.52 0.61
N VAL A 96 -3.93 6.89 0.59
CA VAL A 96 -4.36 8.08 -0.13
C VAL A 96 -3.74 9.34 0.49
N SER A 97 -3.70 9.39 1.82
CA SER A 97 -3.14 10.54 2.53
C SER A 97 -1.65 10.72 2.24
N VAL A 98 -0.90 9.62 2.19
CA VAL A 98 0.55 9.69 2.00
C VAL A 98 0.93 9.92 0.54
N SER A 99 0.27 9.21 -0.37
CA SER A 99 0.70 9.18 -1.76
C SER A 99 -0.14 10.04 -2.70
N GLY A 100 -1.34 10.38 -2.28
CA GLY A 100 -2.28 11.10 -3.14
C GLY A 100 -2.84 10.24 -4.25
N LEU A 101 -2.64 8.94 -4.22
CA LEU A 101 -3.06 8.06 -5.30
C LEU A 101 -4.57 8.07 -5.54
N GLY A 102 -5.35 8.35 -4.52
CA GLY A 102 -6.79 8.39 -4.66
C GLY A 102 -7.36 9.79 -4.77
N ALA A 103 -6.50 10.81 -4.79
CA ALA A 103 -7.00 12.18 -4.84
C ALA A 103 -7.64 12.46 -6.19
N PRO A 104 -8.82 13.05 -6.17
CA PRO A 104 -9.41 13.50 -7.43
C PRO A 104 -8.50 14.55 -7.97
N HIS A 105 -8.27 14.45 -9.21
CA HIS A 105 -7.48 15.44 -9.70
C HIS A 105 -8.11 16.64 -9.60
N GLY A 106 -7.69 17.25 -9.24
CA GLY A 106 -8.13 18.37 -8.87
C GLY A 106 -8.15 18.64 -7.52
N GLY A 107 -8.22 18.59 -7.04
CA GLY A 107 -8.28 18.89 -6.05
C GLY A 107 -8.13 19.23 -5.18
N TYR A 108 -8.14 19.13 -5.02
CA TYR A 108 -8.31 19.44 -4.25
C TYR A 108 -7.76 19.81 -3.68
N GLU A 109 -7.61 19.83 -3.74
CA GLU A 109 -7.28 20.14 -3.24
C GLU A 109 -6.93 20.37 -2.60
N THR A 110 -7.07 20.40 -2.69
CA THR A 110 -6.99 20.66 -2.04
C THR A 110 -6.87 20.73 -1.28
N ASN A 111 -7.08 20.65 -1.16
CA ASN A 111 -7.15 20.77 -0.44
C ASN A 111 -6.81 20.70 0.25
N CYS A 112 -6.80 20.47 0.17
CA CYS A 112 -6.62 20.49 0.74
C CYS A 112 -6.23 20.57 1.29
N ARG A 113 -6.14 20.50 1.50
CA ARG A 113 -6.03 20.80 2.03
C ARG A 113 -5.85 21.12 2.52
#